data_025a60a29a5b850a7403b73f093b53ec
#
_entry.id   025a60a29a5b850a7403b73f093b53ec
#
_cell.length_a   1.000
_cell.length_b   1.000
_cell.length_c   1.000
_cell.angle_alpha   90.00
_cell.angle_beta   90.00
_cell.angle_gamma   90.00
#
_symmetry.space_group_name_H-M   'P 1'
#
loop_
_entity.id
_entity.type
_entity.pdbx_description
1 polymer ?
#
loop_
_entity_poly.entity_id
_entity_poly.type
_entity_poly.pdbx_seq_one_letter_code
_entity_poly.pdbx_strand_id
1 'polypeptide(L)'
;DQDAIFKFDLDGNVVKSFGSGMFSFPHGFFLDHEGYLWVTEGAPAGDRREVEGLKRGLGHNVFKLDQAGEVVMTLGEAGVSGYGTKHFNGPSGVVVANNGDIWIADGHRGGNNRIVKFSSDGTFLLEVGGDVASKSGDPGKFNDPHDLAMDSTGRLIVADRGNNRVQIFDGDGTLLAVWTQFGRPSTVFVDPHGAIYAGDGMSNDQWNPGWERGIRRGDVETGWVTAFIP
;
A
#
# COMPACT_ATOMS: atom_id res chain seq x y z
N ASP A 1 -23.26 -11.67 3.35
CA ASP A 1 -21.91 -11.23 2.99
C ASP A 1 -21.31 -12.24 2.01
N GLN A 2 -20.50 -11.75 1.06
CA GLN A 2 -19.80 -12.58 0.08
C GLN A 2 -18.32 -12.63 0.43
N ASP A 3 -17.64 -13.69 0.02
CA ASP A 3 -16.18 -13.76 0.14
C ASP A 3 -15.53 -12.64 -0.66
N ALA A 4 -14.53 -12.00 -0.07
CA ALA A 4 -13.81 -10.89 -0.69
C ALA A 4 -12.51 -11.32 -1.38
N ILE A 5 -11.99 -12.50 -1.03
CA ILE A 5 -10.71 -13.02 -1.53
C ILE A 5 -10.95 -14.34 -2.24
N PHE A 6 -10.39 -14.46 -3.45
CA PHE A 6 -10.52 -15.64 -4.29
C PHE A 6 -9.13 -16.11 -4.72
N LYS A 7 -8.92 -17.42 -4.62
CA LYS A 7 -7.75 -18.10 -5.18
C LYS A 7 -8.18 -18.86 -6.43
N PHE A 8 -7.43 -18.67 -7.50
CA PHE A 8 -7.65 -19.35 -8.79
C PHE A 8 -6.51 -20.32 -9.07
N ASP A 9 -6.79 -21.38 -9.83
CA ASP A 9 -5.78 -22.19 -10.50
C ASP A 9 -5.28 -21.51 -11.78
N LEU A 10 -4.33 -22.15 -12.47
CA LEU A 10 -3.78 -21.61 -13.73
C LEU A 10 -4.77 -21.64 -14.91
N ASP A 11 -5.85 -22.38 -14.79
CA ASP A 11 -6.92 -22.48 -15.79
C ASP A 11 -8.04 -21.44 -15.53
N GLY A 12 -7.92 -20.65 -14.43
CA GLY A 12 -8.87 -19.62 -14.05
C GLY A 12 -10.07 -20.11 -13.24
N ASN A 13 -10.07 -21.36 -12.75
CA ASN A 13 -11.12 -21.86 -11.87
C ASN A 13 -10.88 -21.40 -10.44
N VAL A 14 -11.95 -21.02 -9.75
CA VAL A 14 -11.90 -20.71 -8.30
C VAL A 14 -11.63 -22.00 -7.54
N VAL A 15 -10.49 -22.09 -6.87
CA VAL A 15 -10.13 -23.23 -6.02
C VAL A 15 -10.40 -22.97 -4.54
N LYS A 16 -10.51 -21.69 -4.14
CA LYS A 16 -10.85 -21.28 -2.79
C LYS A 16 -11.38 -19.85 -2.76
N SER A 17 -12.29 -19.56 -1.82
CA SER A 17 -12.67 -18.20 -1.45
C SER A 17 -12.84 -18.09 0.05
N PHE A 18 -12.67 -16.89 0.60
CA PHE A 18 -12.80 -16.58 2.03
C PHE A 18 -12.90 -15.08 2.27
N GLY A 19 -13.09 -14.69 3.55
CA GLY A 19 -13.12 -13.29 3.97
C GLY A 19 -14.53 -12.70 4.02
N SER A 20 -15.57 -13.55 4.01
CA SER A 20 -16.95 -13.09 4.16
C SER A 20 -17.12 -12.35 5.47
N GLY A 21 -17.67 -11.13 5.41
CA GLY A 21 -17.92 -10.30 6.57
C GLY A 21 -16.70 -9.62 7.20
N MET A 22 -15.49 -9.88 6.71
CA MET A 22 -14.24 -9.32 7.27
C MET A 22 -13.93 -7.92 6.78
N PHE A 23 -14.42 -7.54 5.60
CA PHE A 23 -13.99 -6.34 4.92
C PHE A 23 -15.16 -5.41 4.58
N SER A 24 -14.88 -4.12 4.63
CA SER A 24 -15.69 -3.06 4.05
C SER A 24 -15.04 -2.54 2.75
N PHE A 25 -13.71 -2.43 2.77
CA PHE A 25 -12.92 -1.98 1.63
C PHE A 25 -11.51 -2.60 1.64
N PRO A 26 -11.37 -3.89 1.30
CA PRO A 26 -10.05 -4.49 1.15
C PRO A 26 -9.30 -3.75 0.03
N HIS A 27 -8.08 -3.30 0.31
CA HIS A 27 -7.36 -2.40 -0.59
C HIS A 27 -5.99 -2.92 -1.00
N GLY A 28 -5.00 -2.91 -0.12
CA GLY A 28 -3.67 -3.46 -0.37
C GLY A 28 -3.64 -4.97 -0.14
N PHE A 29 -2.81 -5.65 -0.94
CA PHE A 29 -2.73 -7.10 -0.96
C PHE A 29 -1.28 -7.54 -1.18
N PHE A 30 -0.75 -8.37 -0.29
CA PHE A 30 0.60 -8.89 -0.40
C PHE A 30 0.69 -10.34 0.08
N LEU A 31 1.35 -11.20 -0.70
CA LEU A 31 1.68 -12.56 -0.30
C LEU A 31 3.15 -12.60 0.12
N ASP A 32 3.42 -12.88 1.40
CA ASP A 32 4.77 -12.93 1.91
C ASP A 32 5.50 -14.24 1.56
N HIS A 33 6.80 -14.28 1.81
CA HIS A 33 7.65 -15.43 1.48
C HIS A 33 7.36 -16.69 2.33
N GLU A 34 6.63 -16.54 3.44
CA GLU A 34 6.16 -17.65 4.27
C GLU A 34 4.78 -18.16 3.80
N GLY A 35 4.16 -17.49 2.83
CA GLY A 35 2.86 -17.85 2.27
C GLY A 35 1.67 -17.29 3.04
N TYR A 36 1.87 -16.31 3.92
CA TYR A 36 0.79 -15.55 4.54
C TYR A 36 0.31 -14.44 3.63
N LEU A 37 -0.97 -14.22 3.69
CA LEU A 37 -1.64 -13.17 2.95
C LEU A 37 -1.87 -11.95 3.84
N TRP A 38 -1.37 -10.80 3.39
CA TRP A 38 -1.57 -9.53 4.05
C TRP A 38 -2.60 -8.72 3.29
N VAL A 39 -3.58 -8.17 4.01
CA VAL A 39 -4.67 -7.37 3.42
C VAL A 39 -4.88 -6.12 4.25
N THR A 40 -4.82 -4.95 3.62
CA THR A 40 -5.22 -3.70 4.27
C THR A 40 -6.73 -3.49 4.13
N GLU A 41 -7.38 -3.08 5.21
CA GLU A 41 -8.77 -2.65 5.24
C GLU A 41 -8.80 -1.12 5.24
N GLY A 42 -8.74 -0.57 4.05
CA GLY A 42 -8.39 0.82 3.76
C GLY A 42 -9.57 1.75 3.51
N ALA A 43 -10.70 1.61 4.20
CA ALA A 43 -11.87 2.46 4.00
C ALA A 43 -11.47 3.94 3.94
N PRO A 44 -11.69 4.65 2.82
CA PRO A 44 -11.27 6.03 2.69
C PRO A 44 -12.16 6.95 3.52
N ALA A 45 -11.56 7.90 4.21
CA ALA A 45 -12.25 8.85 5.08
C ALA A 45 -13.41 9.56 4.35
N GLY A 46 -14.60 9.52 4.95
CA GLY A 46 -15.83 10.11 4.41
C GLY A 46 -16.47 9.34 3.23
N ASP A 47 -15.93 8.22 2.83
CA ASP A 47 -16.57 7.34 1.83
C ASP A 47 -17.76 6.58 2.46
N ARG A 48 -18.77 6.28 1.64
CA ARG A 48 -19.92 5.49 2.10
C ARG A 48 -19.50 4.14 2.68
N ARG A 49 -18.48 3.50 2.12
CA ARG A 49 -17.96 2.21 2.58
C ARG A 49 -17.31 2.31 3.95
N GLU A 50 -16.63 3.41 4.27
CA GLU A 50 -16.16 3.69 5.62
C GLU A 50 -17.33 3.77 6.58
N VAL A 51 -18.33 4.60 6.29
CA VAL A 51 -19.49 4.78 7.16
C VAL A 51 -20.23 3.45 7.43
N GLU A 52 -20.46 2.65 6.41
CA GLU A 52 -21.10 1.34 6.57
C GLU A 52 -20.18 0.31 7.25
N GLY A 53 -18.87 0.37 6.98
CA GLY A 53 -17.87 -0.47 7.62
C GLY A 53 -17.76 -0.17 9.11
N LEU A 54 -17.63 1.09 9.49
CA LEU A 54 -17.55 1.51 10.90
C LEU A 54 -18.77 1.10 11.73
N LYS A 55 -19.98 1.13 11.15
CA LYS A 55 -21.19 0.60 11.79
C LYS A 55 -21.10 -0.90 12.10
N ARG A 56 -20.27 -1.63 11.35
CA ARG A 56 -20.03 -3.06 11.51
C ARG A 56 -18.74 -3.35 12.31
N GLY A 57 -18.03 -2.33 12.78
CA GLY A 57 -16.72 -2.47 13.43
C GLY A 57 -15.61 -2.89 12.47
N LEU A 58 -15.67 -2.47 11.19
CA LEU A 58 -14.68 -2.78 10.15
C LEU A 58 -13.96 -1.52 9.70
N GLY A 59 -12.78 -1.69 9.12
CA GLY A 59 -11.97 -0.62 8.56
C GLY A 59 -10.76 -0.25 9.39
N HIS A 60 -9.81 0.42 8.78
CA HIS A 60 -8.62 1.01 9.39
C HIS A 60 -7.67 0.03 10.10
N ASN A 61 -7.59 -1.20 9.59
CA ASN A 61 -6.68 -2.23 10.10
C ASN A 61 -6.01 -3.02 8.98
N VAL A 62 -5.03 -3.84 9.35
CA VAL A 62 -4.32 -4.73 8.43
C VAL A 62 -4.37 -6.14 8.99
N PHE A 63 -4.79 -7.09 8.16
CA PHE A 63 -4.83 -8.51 8.51
C PHE A 63 -3.64 -9.27 7.94
N LYS A 64 -3.07 -10.17 8.73
CA LYS A 64 -2.27 -11.31 8.27
C LYS A 64 -3.14 -12.55 8.31
N LEU A 65 -3.29 -13.21 7.18
CA LEU A 65 -4.13 -14.40 7.02
C LEU A 65 -3.26 -15.59 6.64
N ASP A 66 -3.59 -16.76 7.15
CA ASP A 66 -2.99 -17.99 6.69
C ASP A 66 -3.60 -18.47 5.35
N GLN A 67 -3.10 -19.57 4.81
CA GLN A 67 -3.62 -20.16 3.56
C GLN A 67 -5.04 -20.73 3.72
N ALA A 68 -5.52 -20.92 4.95
CA ALA A 68 -6.92 -21.27 5.22
C ALA A 68 -7.85 -20.05 5.19
N GLY A 69 -7.31 -18.85 5.26
CA GLY A 69 -8.05 -17.59 5.37
C GLY A 69 -8.33 -17.20 6.81
N GLU A 70 -7.68 -17.88 7.78
CA GLU A 70 -7.82 -17.57 9.19
C GLU A 70 -6.89 -16.41 9.58
N VAL A 71 -7.38 -15.52 10.44
CA VAL A 71 -6.62 -14.37 10.92
C VAL A 71 -5.57 -14.84 11.93
N VAL A 72 -4.28 -14.64 11.61
CA VAL A 72 -3.17 -14.94 12.52
C VAL A 72 -2.59 -13.70 13.19
N MET A 73 -2.80 -12.52 12.60
CA MET A 73 -2.42 -11.24 13.20
C MET A 73 -3.35 -10.13 12.71
N THR A 74 -3.60 -9.13 13.55
CA THR A 74 -4.25 -7.88 13.19
C THR A 74 -3.40 -6.72 13.69
N LEU A 75 -3.07 -5.78 12.80
CA LEU A 75 -2.48 -4.49 13.15
C LEU A 75 -3.56 -3.42 13.01
N GLY A 76 -3.58 -2.48 13.95
CA GLY A 76 -4.67 -1.52 14.07
C GLY A 76 -5.87 -2.06 14.85
N GLU A 77 -6.82 -1.20 15.14
CA GLU A 77 -8.09 -1.53 15.79
C GLU A 77 -9.21 -1.43 14.77
N ALA A 78 -9.88 -2.56 14.49
CA ALA A 78 -10.92 -2.62 13.48
C ALA A 78 -12.08 -1.66 13.80
N GLY A 79 -12.48 -0.85 12.84
CA GLY A 79 -13.52 0.15 12.98
C GLY A 79 -13.10 1.43 13.69
N VAL A 80 -11.80 1.59 14.03
CA VAL A 80 -11.28 2.77 14.71
C VAL A 80 -10.22 3.47 13.86
N SER A 81 -10.59 4.58 13.23
CA SER A 81 -9.62 5.45 12.56
C SER A 81 -8.85 6.29 13.56
N GLY A 82 -7.56 6.49 13.32
CA GLY A 82 -6.75 7.33 14.20
C GLY A 82 -5.30 7.44 13.78
N TYR A 83 -4.52 8.12 14.62
CA TYR A 83 -3.09 8.32 14.50
C TYR A 83 -2.35 7.63 15.65
N GLY A 84 -1.05 7.48 15.52
CA GLY A 84 -0.17 6.89 16.54
C GLY A 84 0.21 5.44 16.20
N THR A 85 0.71 4.70 17.18
CA THR A 85 1.32 3.38 16.96
C THR A 85 0.32 2.23 16.88
N LYS A 86 -0.94 2.47 17.22
CA LYS A 86 -2.00 1.43 17.30
C LYS A 86 -3.15 1.64 16.34
N HIS A 87 -3.19 2.75 15.62
CA HIS A 87 -4.33 3.08 14.74
C HIS A 87 -3.82 3.50 13.37
N PHE A 88 -4.64 3.24 12.37
CA PHE A 88 -4.48 3.71 11.00
C PHE A 88 -5.64 4.63 10.60
N ASN A 89 -5.44 5.38 9.53
CA ASN A 89 -6.49 6.13 8.88
C ASN A 89 -6.33 6.01 7.35
N GLY A 90 -6.95 4.98 6.79
CA GLY A 90 -6.85 4.63 5.39
C GLY A 90 -5.56 3.88 5.01
N PRO A 91 -5.25 2.74 5.66
CA PRO A 91 -4.13 1.90 5.23
C PRO A 91 -4.40 1.37 3.82
N SER A 92 -3.44 1.58 2.90
CA SER A 92 -3.64 1.37 1.47
C SER A 92 -2.74 0.30 0.87
N GLY A 93 -1.49 0.22 1.29
CA GLY A 93 -0.52 -0.75 0.82
C GLY A 93 0.18 -1.45 1.98
N VAL A 94 0.64 -2.67 1.76
CA VAL A 94 1.44 -3.44 2.70
C VAL A 94 2.49 -4.24 1.97
N VAL A 95 3.71 -4.32 2.52
CA VAL A 95 4.78 -5.19 2.06
C VAL A 95 5.56 -5.73 3.24
N VAL A 96 6.04 -6.95 3.13
CA VAL A 96 6.86 -7.61 4.18
C VAL A 96 8.27 -7.83 3.64
N ALA A 97 9.25 -7.33 4.38
CA ALA A 97 10.65 -7.51 4.09
C ALA A 97 11.12 -8.95 4.36
N ASN A 98 12.27 -9.35 3.80
CA ASN A 98 12.82 -10.68 3.99
C ASN A 98 13.16 -11.01 5.44
N ASN A 99 13.41 -9.98 6.28
CA ASN A 99 13.63 -10.15 7.73
C ASN A 99 12.33 -10.21 8.54
N GLY A 100 11.17 -10.14 7.87
CA GLY A 100 9.85 -10.18 8.49
C GLY A 100 9.30 -8.81 8.89
N ASP A 101 10.04 -7.71 8.75
CA ASP A 101 9.53 -6.38 9.04
C ASP A 101 8.39 -6.00 8.08
N ILE A 102 7.36 -5.38 8.61
CA ILE A 102 6.12 -5.07 7.91
C ILE A 102 6.06 -3.57 7.66
N TRP A 103 5.91 -3.16 6.40
CA TRP A 103 5.70 -1.78 6.03
C TRP A 103 4.28 -1.55 5.55
N ILE A 104 3.65 -0.45 6.00
CA ILE A 104 2.27 -0.11 5.68
C ILE A 104 2.22 1.34 5.20
N ALA A 105 1.60 1.59 4.05
CA ALA A 105 1.20 2.92 3.62
C ALA A 105 -0.13 3.26 4.30
N ASP A 106 -0.17 4.37 5.02
CA ASP A 106 -1.32 4.79 5.82
C ASP A 106 -1.69 6.23 5.48
N GLY A 107 -2.61 6.41 4.54
CA GLY A 107 -2.93 7.76 4.07
C GLY A 107 -3.91 7.86 2.91
N HIS A 108 -4.63 6.78 2.56
CA HIS A 108 -5.56 6.81 1.43
C HIS A 108 -6.60 7.91 1.57
N ARG A 109 -6.71 8.75 0.53
CA ARG A 109 -7.67 9.87 0.39
C ARG A 109 -7.69 10.85 1.56
N GLY A 110 -6.53 11.17 2.11
CA GLY A 110 -6.39 12.19 3.14
C GLY A 110 -6.34 11.64 4.55
N GLY A 111 -5.98 10.37 4.70
CA GLY A 111 -5.64 9.76 5.98
C GLY A 111 -4.36 10.33 6.60
N ASN A 112 -3.57 9.47 7.25
CA ASN A 112 -2.41 9.93 8.06
C ASN A 112 -1.20 10.39 7.23
N ASN A 113 -1.18 10.14 5.92
CA ASN A 113 -0.10 10.55 5.01
C ASN A 113 1.30 10.12 5.49
N ARG A 114 1.43 8.86 5.87
CA ARG A 114 2.68 8.28 6.38
C ARG A 114 2.91 6.87 5.84
N ILE A 115 4.14 6.39 6.00
CA ILE A 115 4.45 4.97 6.01
C ILE A 115 4.88 4.57 7.42
N VAL A 116 4.50 3.38 7.87
CA VAL A 116 4.85 2.87 9.19
C VAL A 116 5.49 1.51 9.08
N LYS A 117 6.44 1.24 9.97
CA LYS A 117 7.17 -0.02 10.07
C LYS A 117 6.87 -0.71 11.38
N PHE A 118 6.59 -1.99 11.31
CA PHE A 118 6.46 -2.90 12.44
C PHE A 118 7.43 -4.05 12.30
N SER A 119 7.84 -4.64 13.42
CA SER A 119 8.53 -5.93 13.44
C SER A 119 7.58 -7.07 13.07
N SER A 120 8.12 -8.26 12.83
CA SER A 120 7.36 -9.47 12.46
C SER A 120 6.32 -9.89 13.49
N ASP A 121 6.47 -9.49 14.77
CA ASP A 121 5.53 -9.73 15.85
C ASP A 121 4.48 -8.62 16.04
N GLY A 122 4.51 -7.58 15.17
CA GLY A 122 3.57 -6.45 15.21
C GLY A 122 3.96 -5.32 16.16
N THR A 123 5.20 -5.29 16.68
CA THR A 123 5.70 -4.18 17.49
C THR A 123 6.04 -2.99 16.56
N PHE A 124 5.54 -1.80 16.88
CA PHE A 124 5.86 -0.57 16.15
C PHE A 124 7.36 -0.26 16.25
N LEU A 125 7.99 0.04 15.11
CA LEU A 125 9.42 0.38 15.02
C LEU A 125 9.64 1.85 14.69
N LEU A 126 9.05 2.34 13.60
CA LEU A 126 9.21 3.73 13.15
C LEU A 126 8.08 4.18 12.22
N GLU A 127 8.02 5.48 11.97
CA GLU A 127 7.22 6.06 10.90
C GLU A 127 8.02 7.09 10.11
N VAL A 128 7.63 7.30 8.84
CA VAL A 128 8.12 8.38 7.98
C VAL A 128 6.93 9.15 7.44
N GLY A 129 7.03 10.47 7.40
CA GLY A 129 5.91 11.35 7.07
C GLY A 129 5.09 11.69 8.31
N GLY A 130 3.79 11.49 8.28
CA GLY A 130 2.92 11.58 9.47
C GLY A 130 2.55 12.99 9.91
N ASP A 131 2.79 13.98 9.11
CA ASP A 131 2.24 15.32 9.36
C ASP A 131 0.85 15.42 8.71
N VAL A 132 -0.17 15.14 9.51
CA VAL A 132 -1.58 15.21 9.09
C VAL A 132 -2.01 16.60 8.63
N ALA A 133 -1.27 17.63 9.01
CA ALA A 133 -1.56 19.01 8.63
C ALA A 133 -0.91 19.42 7.31
N SER A 134 0.14 18.75 6.88
CA SER A 134 0.86 19.10 5.67
C SER A 134 0.74 18.01 4.59
N LYS A 135 -0.07 18.29 3.59
CA LYS A 135 0.04 17.62 2.27
C LYS A 135 1.30 18.17 1.57
N SER A 136 2.44 18.13 2.27
CA SER A 136 3.68 18.73 1.80
C SER A 136 4.27 17.91 0.66
N GLY A 137 4.60 18.56 -0.44
CA GLY A 137 5.39 17.98 -1.53
C GLY A 137 6.88 17.79 -1.19
N ASP A 138 7.30 18.11 0.03
CA ASP A 138 8.70 17.97 0.44
C ASP A 138 9.16 16.51 0.40
N PRO A 139 10.41 16.23 0.06
CA PRO A 139 10.99 14.90 0.15
C PRO A 139 10.83 14.28 1.54
N GLY A 140 10.45 13.00 1.60
CA GLY A 140 10.15 12.30 2.87
C GLY A 140 8.79 12.63 3.49
N LYS A 141 7.99 13.49 2.85
CA LYS A 141 6.57 13.73 3.18
C LYS A 141 5.69 13.07 2.14
N PHE A 142 4.45 12.79 2.49
CA PHE A 142 3.52 12.09 1.62
C PHE A 142 2.20 12.84 1.45
N ASN A 143 1.58 12.59 0.31
CA ASN A 143 0.19 12.94 0.04
C ASN A 143 -0.48 11.75 -0.61
N ASP A 144 -1.35 11.08 0.14
CA ASP A 144 -2.06 9.91 -0.37
C ASP A 144 -1.07 8.80 -0.81
N PRO A 145 -0.15 8.35 0.09
CA PRO A 145 0.70 7.20 -0.22
C PRO A 145 -0.20 5.99 -0.44
N HIS A 146 -0.04 5.32 -1.60
CA HIS A 146 -1.08 4.43 -2.08
C HIS A 146 -0.66 2.97 -2.13
N ASP A 147 0.58 2.71 -2.49
CA ASP A 147 1.09 1.36 -2.60
C ASP A 147 2.58 1.29 -2.26
N LEU A 148 3.06 0.10 -1.95
CA LEU A 148 4.42 -0.19 -1.55
C LEU A 148 4.97 -1.38 -2.33
N ALA A 149 6.24 -1.32 -2.68
CA ALA A 149 7.01 -2.46 -3.14
C ALA A 149 8.37 -2.50 -2.42
N MET A 150 9.04 -3.63 -2.49
CA MET A 150 10.40 -3.78 -2.01
C MET A 150 11.27 -4.41 -3.09
N ASP A 151 12.47 -3.92 -3.26
CA ASP A 151 13.43 -4.53 -4.17
C ASP A 151 14.27 -5.62 -3.50
N SER A 152 15.10 -6.29 -4.29
CA SER A 152 15.95 -7.40 -3.83
C SER A 152 17.04 -6.97 -2.84
N THR A 153 17.32 -5.66 -2.72
CA THR A 153 18.29 -5.10 -1.79
C THR A 153 17.67 -4.63 -0.48
N GLY A 154 16.32 -4.70 -0.37
CA GLY A 154 15.57 -4.29 0.81
C GLY A 154 15.20 -2.81 0.84
N ARG A 155 15.35 -2.08 -0.30
CA ARG A 155 14.84 -0.70 -0.39
C ARG A 155 13.33 -0.71 -0.55
N LEU A 156 12.68 0.20 0.16
CA LEU A 156 11.24 0.41 0.09
C LEU A 156 10.91 1.43 -1.01
N ILE A 157 10.03 1.06 -1.91
CA ILE A 157 9.52 1.88 -3.00
C ILE A 157 8.09 2.30 -2.65
N VAL A 158 7.82 3.60 -2.60
CA VAL A 158 6.52 4.15 -2.19
C VAL A 158 5.86 4.89 -3.35
N ALA A 159 4.67 4.49 -3.72
CA ALA A 159 3.80 5.23 -4.63
C ALA A 159 3.18 6.43 -3.88
N ASP A 160 3.82 7.58 -3.93
CA ASP A 160 3.34 8.83 -3.34
C ASP A 160 2.40 9.53 -4.32
N ARG A 161 1.21 8.93 -4.47
CA ARG A 161 0.24 9.22 -5.54
C ARG A 161 -0.17 10.68 -5.59
N GLY A 162 -0.52 11.26 -4.46
CA GLY A 162 -1.00 12.63 -4.39
C GLY A 162 0.05 13.67 -4.76
N ASN A 163 1.34 13.30 -4.70
CA ASN A 163 2.47 14.13 -5.10
C ASN A 163 3.01 13.77 -6.51
N ASN A 164 2.37 12.85 -7.24
CA ASN A 164 2.76 12.43 -8.58
C ASN A 164 4.21 11.95 -8.66
N ARG A 165 4.62 11.09 -7.72
CA ARG A 165 6.01 10.62 -7.62
C ARG A 165 6.13 9.24 -6.98
N VAL A 166 7.29 8.65 -7.16
CA VAL A 166 7.76 7.50 -6.38
C VAL A 166 8.87 7.99 -5.45
N GLN A 167 8.89 7.53 -4.20
CA GLN A 167 9.97 7.79 -3.25
C GLN A 167 10.63 6.48 -2.85
N ILE A 168 11.95 6.48 -2.70
CA ILE A 168 12.76 5.31 -2.35
C ILE A 168 13.37 5.53 -0.98
N PHE A 169 13.26 4.54 -0.10
CA PHE A 169 13.81 4.58 1.25
C PHE A 169 14.66 3.33 1.51
N ASP A 170 15.61 3.45 2.41
CA ASP A 170 16.28 2.29 2.98
C ASP A 170 15.41 1.58 4.05
N GLY A 171 15.93 0.47 4.59
CA GLY A 171 15.25 -0.31 5.62
C GLY A 171 15.07 0.42 6.96
N ASP A 172 15.75 1.54 7.18
CA ASP A 172 15.66 2.38 8.38
C ASP A 172 14.79 3.64 8.17
N GLY A 173 14.15 3.76 6.99
CA GLY A 173 13.28 4.88 6.65
C GLY A 173 14.00 6.12 6.19
N THR A 174 15.30 6.04 5.85
CA THR A 174 16.05 7.15 5.27
C THR A 174 15.70 7.31 3.80
N LEU A 175 15.35 8.52 3.37
CA LEU A 175 15.06 8.81 1.97
C LEU A 175 16.33 8.71 1.12
N LEU A 176 16.30 7.91 0.05
CA LEU A 176 17.40 7.70 -0.89
C LEU A 176 17.17 8.45 -2.21
N ALA A 177 15.94 8.46 -2.73
CA ALA A 177 15.61 9.08 -4.01
C ALA A 177 14.16 9.53 -4.11
N VAL A 178 13.91 10.49 -5.01
CA VAL A 178 12.57 10.94 -5.41
C VAL A 178 12.50 10.92 -6.93
N TRP A 179 11.53 10.17 -7.48
CA TRP A 179 11.35 9.98 -8.92
C TRP A 179 9.99 10.50 -9.38
N THR A 180 10.00 11.52 -10.24
CA THR A 180 8.78 12.15 -10.78
C THR A 180 8.39 11.63 -12.16
N GLN A 181 9.23 10.80 -12.78
CA GLN A 181 9.05 10.28 -14.15
C GLN A 181 8.07 9.10 -14.25
N PHE A 182 7.43 8.70 -13.15
CA PHE A 182 6.47 7.58 -13.12
C PHE A 182 5.00 8.01 -13.14
N GLY A 183 4.71 9.31 -13.31
CA GLY A 183 3.36 9.85 -13.37
C GLY A 183 2.69 9.93 -12.00
N ARG A 184 1.40 9.58 -11.94
CA ARG A 184 0.59 9.55 -10.71
C ARG A 184 0.37 8.09 -10.26
N PRO A 185 1.37 7.46 -9.62
CA PRO A 185 1.35 6.03 -9.40
C PRO A 185 0.28 5.61 -8.38
N SER A 186 -0.65 4.79 -8.80
CA SER A 186 -1.61 4.10 -7.92
C SER A 186 -1.07 2.75 -7.44
N THR A 187 -0.11 2.16 -8.16
CA THR A 187 0.54 0.93 -7.75
C THR A 187 2.01 0.94 -8.15
N VAL A 188 2.82 0.20 -7.42
CA VAL A 188 4.22 -0.07 -7.74
C VAL A 188 4.51 -1.56 -7.55
N PHE A 189 5.34 -2.10 -8.42
CA PHE A 189 5.83 -3.47 -8.33
C PHE A 189 7.28 -3.50 -8.80
N VAL A 190 8.10 -4.33 -8.18
CA VAL A 190 9.48 -4.60 -8.61
C VAL A 190 9.60 -6.08 -8.92
N ASP A 191 10.05 -6.40 -10.13
CA ASP A 191 10.28 -7.77 -10.52
C ASP A 191 11.64 -8.31 -10.01
N PRO A 192 11.86 -9.63 -10.01
CA PRO A 192 13.12 -10.22 -9.56
C PRO A 192 14.35 -9.82 -10.38
N HIS A 193 14.15 -9.17 -11.54
CA HIS A 193 15.22 -8.72 -12.45
C HIS A 193 15.56 -7.25 -12.27
N GLY A 194 14.93 -6.57 -11.29
CA GLY A 194 15.18 -5.16 -10.98
C GLY A 194 14.43 -4.18 -11.87
N ALA A 195 13.37 -4.61 -12.55
CA ALA A 195 12.49 -3.66 -13.20
C ALA A 195 11.38 -3.19 -12.26
N ILE A 196 11.21 -1.87 -12.16
CA ILE A 196 10.06 -1.25 -11.50
C ILE A 196 8.93 -1.05 -12.51
N TYR A 197 7.71 -1.33 -12.08
CA TYR A 197 6.47 -1.05 -12.79
C TYR A 197 5.61 -0.12 -11.93
N ALA A 198 5.21 1.01 -12.48
CA ALA A 198 4.32 1.96 -11.81
C ALA A 198 3.06 2.15 -12.64
N GLY A 199 1.92 1.78 -12.07
CA GLY A 199 0.61 1.90 -12.71
C GLY A 199 -0.05 3.24 -12.39
N ASP A 200 -0.24 4.05 -13.41
CA ASP A 200 -0.93 5.34 -13.35
C ASP A 200 -2.34 5.21 -13.94
N GLY A 201 -3.32 5.05 -13.08
CA GLY A 201 -4.74 4.97 -13.48
C GLY A 201 -5.49 6.29 -13.38
N MET A 202 -4.84 7.38 -12.94
CA MET A 202 -5.53 8.59 -12.53
C MET A 202 -5.07 9.90 -13.18
N SER A 203 -3.95 9.93 -13.89
CA SER A 203 -3.52 11.15 -14.60
C SER A 203 -4.59 11.63 -15.58
N ASN A 204 -4.85 12.92 -15.59
CA ASN A 204 -5.77 13.63 -16.45
C ASN A 204 -5.48 15.14 -16.33
N ASP A 205 -6.25 15.98 -17.03
CA ASP A 205 -6.06 17.45 -17.02
C ASP A 205 -6.20 18.10 -15.63
N GLN A 206 -6.89 17.46 -14.69
CA GLN A 206 -7.03 17.93 -13.31
C GLN A 206 -5.94 17.36 -12.38
N TRP A 207 -5.61 16.09 -12.58
CA TRP A 207 -4.71 15.33 -11.72
C TRP A 207 -3.45 14.93 -12.49
N ASN A 208 -2.39 15.67 -12.46
CA ASN A 208 -1.16 15.45 -13.21
C ASN A 208 -1.30 15.78 -14.73
N PRO A 209 -1.57 17.05 -15.09
CA PRO A 209 -1.77 17.47 -16.48
C PRO A 209 -0.59 17.13 -17.39
N GLY A 210 -0.88 16.74 -18.63
CA GLY A 210 0.13 16.40 -19.64
C GLY A 210 0.67 14.98 -19.53
N TRP A 211 0.14 14.15 -18.62
CA TRP A 211 0.53 12.76 -18.45
C TRP A 211 -0.60 11.81 -18.90
N GLU A 212 -0.21 10.76 -19.59
CA GLU A 212 -1.13 9.68 -19.99
C GLU A 212 -1.19 8.59 -18.92
N ARG A 213 -2.38 7.99 -18.78
CA ARG A 213 -2.60 6.79 -17.96
C ARG A 213 -1.93 5.61 -18.60
N GLY A 214 -1.45 4.68 -17.79
CA GLY A 214 -0.80 3.47 -18.26
C GLY A 214 0.25 2.99 -17.27
N ILE A 215 1.04 2.01 -17.67
CA ILE A 215 2.10 1.44 -16.85
C ILE A 215 3.45 1.94 -17.37
N ARG A 216 4.25 2.53 -16.48
CA ARG A 216 5.63 2.88 -16.77
C ARG A 216 6.55 1.83 -16.18
N ARG A 217 7.32 1.19 -17.06
CA ARG A 217 8.38 0.26 -16.67
C ARG A 217 9.70 1.01 -16.64
N GLY A 218 10.49 0.80 -15.60
CA GLY A 218 11.80 1.43 -15.43
C GLY A 218 12.82 0.50 -14.80
N ASP A 219 14.00 1.01 -14.60
CA ASP A 219 15.09 0.36 -13.88
C ASP A 219 15.06 0.82 -12.43
N VAL A 220 15.08 -0.11 -11.46
CA VAL A 220 14.90 0.19 -10.03
C VAL A 220 16.15 0.81 -9.38
N GLU A 221 17.32 0.73 -10.03
CA GLU A 221 18.56 1.35 -9.53
C GLU A 221 18.62 2.83 -9.89
N THR A 222 18.24 3.14 -11.12
CA THR A 222 18.42 4.49 -11.68
C THR A 222 17.12 5.30 -11.76
N GLY A 223 15.97 4.65 -11.68
CA GLY A 223 14.68 5.25 -11.95
C GLY A 223 14.43 5.55 -13.44
N TRP A 224 15.30 5.13 -14.35
CA TRP A 224 15.16 5.40 -15.78
C TRP A 224 13.96 4.64 -16.35
N VAL A 225 12.99 5.38 -16.91
CA VAL A 225 11.83 4.77 -17.57
C VAL A 225 12.23 4.21 -18.93
N THR A 226 12.04 2.93 -19.14
CA THR A 226 12.46 2.17 -20.32
C THR A 226 11.29 1.84 -21.25
N ALA A 227 10.06 1.83 -20.76
CA ALA A 227 8.87 1.55 -21.56
C ALA A 227 7.61 2.20 -20.95
N PHE A 228 6.63 2.46 -21.81
CA PHE A 228 5.27 2.87 -21.44
C PHE A 228 4.27 1.93 -22.11
N ILE A 229 3.31 1.45 -21.32
CA ILE A 229 2.20 0.58 -21.74
C ILE A 229 0.92 1.38 -21.46
N PRO A 230 0.22 1.87 -22.49
CA PRO A 230 -0.97 2.70 -22.35
C PRO A 230 -2.19 1.93 -21.83
#